data_c7bdb3201b3958e406ebd769b85801bb
#
_entry.id   c7bdb3201b3958e406ebd769b85801bb
#
_cell.length_a   1.000
_cell.length_b   1.000
_cell.length_c   1.000
_cell.angle_alpha   90.00
_cell.angle_beta   90.00
_cell.angle_gamma   90.00
#
_symmetry.space_group_name_H-M   'P 1'
#
loop_
_entity.id
_entity.type
_entity.pdbx_description
1 polymer ?
#
loop_
_entity_poly.entity_id
_entity_poly.type
_entity_poly.pdbx_seq_one_letter_code
_entity_poly.pdbx_strand_id
1 'polypeptide(L)'
;MRLPYIDPADPNAFPTPEDNAIVARVRARRAPRPLQPLDLTLLHSPAVADGWNSFLGAVRTKTSLPDDVREVAICRVAVINQAWYEWAHHAPLAKAGGVSEAGLALLELPDLGGKNGSDLLSQKLWAVVDYTDAMTRDVAVKDGIFGKLREHFSEQEVVEITATVSAIC
;
A
#
# COMPACT_ATOMS: atom_id res chain seq x y z
N MET A 1 15.05 -14.01 8.78
CA MET A 1 13.71 -14.62 8.64
C MET A 1 13.48 -15.61 9.76
N ARG A 2 12.27 -15.64 10.30
CA ARG A 2 11.89 -16.64 11.34
C ARG A 2 11.38 -17.95 10.73
N LEU A 3 10.81 -17.88 9.51
CA LEU A 3 10.43 -19.04 8.70
C LEU A 3 11.32 -19.08 7.44
N PRO A 4 11.74 -20.26 6.97
CA PRO A 4 12.40 -20.37 5.67
C PRO A 4 11.46 -19.92 4.56
N TYR A 5 12.00 -19.45 3.45
CA TYR A 5 11.18 -19.24 2.26
C TYR A 5 10.77 -20.60 1.69
N ILE A 6 9.50 -20.71 1.26
CA ILE A 6 9.07 -21.88 0.52
C ILE A 6 9.76 -21.88 -0.86
N ASP A 7 10.21 -23.04 -1.31
CA ASP A 7 10.70 -23.20 -2.67
C ASP A 7 9.52 -23.56 -3.60
N PRO A 8 9.08 -22.66 -4.48
CA PRO A 8 7.98 -22.97 -5.38
C PRO A 8 8.35 -23.94 -6.51
N ALA A 9 9.59 -24.37 -6.58
CA ALA A 9 10.04 -25.42 -7.51
C ALA A 9 10.06 -26.82 -6.84
N ASP A 10 9.93 -26.90 -5.53
CA ASP A 10 9.81 -28.19 -4.83
C ASP A 10 8.46 -28.84 -5.19
N PRO A 11 8.45 -30.02 -5.82
CA PRO A 11 7.22 -30.71 -6.22
C PRO A 11 6.33 -31.11 -5.04
N ASN A 12 6.88 -31.16 -3.83
CA ASN A 12 6.15 -31.51 -2.61
C ASN A 12 5.58 -30.29 -1.87
N ALA A 13 5.99 -29.07 -2.25
CA ALA A 13 5.56 -27.86 -1.59
C ALA A 13 4.06 -27.57 -1.79
N PHE A 14 3.50 -27.99 -2.93
CA PHE A 14 2.11 -27.72 -3.33
C PHE A 14 1.44 -29.01 -3.81
N PRO A 15 0.95 -29.84 -2.88
CA PRO A 15 0.50 -31.19 -3.19
C PRO A 15 -0.81 -31.26 -4.01
N THR A 16 -1.60 -30.16 -4.03
CA THR A 16 -2.87 -30.17 -4.73
C THR A 16 -2.82 -29.41 -6.07
N PRO A 17 -3.66 -29.77 -7.05
CA PRO A 17 -3.81 -28.98 -8.28
C PRO A 17 -4.26 -27.54 -8.00
N GLU A 18 -5.05 -27.32 -6.97
CA GLU A 18 -5.53 -25.99 -6.57
C GLU A 18 -4.37 -25.12 -6.06
N ASP A 19 -3.51 -25.65 -5.19
CA ASP A 19 -2.32 -24.93 -4.69
C ASP A 19 -1.41 -24.52 -5.86
N ASN A 20 -1.19 -25.42 -6.81
CA ASN A 20 -0.39 -25.13 -8.01
C ASN A 20 -1.03 -24.03 -8.88
N ALA A 21 -2.36 -24.02 -9.00
CA ALA A 21 -3.08 -22.96 -9.71
C ALA A 21 -2.93 -21.61 -9.01
N ILE A 22 -2.93 -21.58 -7.67
CA ILE A 22 -2.67 -20.38 -6.86
C ILE A 22 -1.25 -19.87 -7.13
N VAL A 23 -0.25 -20.72 -7.04
CA VAL A 23 1.16 -20.36 -7.33
C VAL A 23 1.28 -19.75 -8.73
N ALA A 24 0.61 -20.33 -9.72
CA ALA A 24 0.61 -19.81 -11.09
C ALA A 24 0.00 -18.40 -11.16
N ARG A 25 -1.12 -18.12 -10.45
CA ARG A 25 -1.73 -16.79 -10.40
C ARG A 25 -0.81 -15.76 -9.71
N VAL A 26 -0.17 -16.13 -8.61
CA VAL A 26 0.78 -15.24 -7.92
C VAL A 26 1.97 -14.91 -8.81
N ARG A 27 2.54 -15.91 -9.51
CA ARG A 27 3.60 -15.70 -10.50
C ARG A 27 3.16 -14.78 -11.65
N ALA A 28 1.97 -15.01 -12.20
CA ALA A 28 1.44 -14.20 -13.30
C ALA A 28 1.31 -12.71 -12.93
N ARG A 29 0.88 -12.39 -11.69
CA ARG A 29 0.82 -11.00 -11.23
C ARG A 29 2.20 -10.35 -11.10
N ARG A 30 3.24 -11.13 -10.78
CA ARG A 30 4.61 -10.60 -10.63
C ARG A 30 5.34 -10.48 -11.94
N ALA A 31 4.96 -11.23 -12.96
CA ALA A 31 5.66 -11.27 -14.25
C ALA A 31 5.87 -9.85 -14.85
N PRO A 32 7.02 -9.58 -15.48
CA PRO A 32 8.15 -10.48 -15.70
C PRO A 32 9.12 -10.63 -14.51
N ARG A 33 8.85 -9.96 -13.38
CA ARG A 33 9.69 -10.03 -12.18
C ARG A 33 9.49 -11.37 -11.45
N PRO A 34 10.52 -11.88 -10.74
CA PRO A 34 10.38 -13.09 -9.93
C PRO A 34 9.47 -12.87 -8.71
N LEU A 35 9.06 -13.95 -8.08
CA LEU A 35 8.42 -13.93 -6.77
C LEU A 35 9.34 -13.23 -5.75
N GLN A 36 8.73 -12.39 -4.92
CA GLN A 36 9.43 -11.65 -3.88
C GLN A 36 9.40 -12.39 -2.55
N PRO A 37 10.26 -12.02 -1.58
CA PRO A 37 10.25 -12.60 -0.24
C PRO A 37 8.88 -12.68 0.41
N LEU A 38 8.04 -11.66 0.25
CA LEU A 38 6.67 -11.66 0.73
C LEU A 38 5.83 -12.78 0.10
N ASP A 39 5.92 -12.95 -1.23
CA ASP A 39 5.17 -13.99 -1.93
C ASP A 39 5.60 -15.38 -1.45
N LEU A 40 6.92 -15.60 -1.30
CA LEU A 40 7.49 -16.86 -0.81
C LEU A 40 7.12 -17.16 0.65
N THR A 41 6.89 -16.13 1.43
CA THR A 41 6.41 -16.28 2.82
C THR A 41 4.91 -16.62 2.83
N LEU A 42 4.10 -15.89 2.08
CA LEU A 42 2.65 -16.10 2.02
C LEU A 42 2.28 -17.47 1.45
N LEU A 43 3.07 -18.00 0.53
CA LEU A 43 2.86 -19.31 -0.07
C LEU A 43 2.99 -20.50 0.90
N HIS A 44 3.44 -20.30 2.15
CA HIS A 44 3.24 -21.30 3.21
C HIS A 44 1.75 -21.57 3.47
N SER A 45 0.87 -20.64 3.09
CA SER A 45 -0.59 -20.81 3.10
C SER A 45 -1.14 -20.36 1.76
N PRO A 46 -1.29 -21.26 0.77
CA PRO A 46 -1.75 -20.91 -0.57
C PRO A 46 -3.05 -20.10 -0.58
N ALA A 47 -4.04 -20.48 0.22
CA ALA A 47 -5.30 -19.75 0.31
C ALA A 47 -5.13 -18.28 0.78
N VAL A 48 -4.22 -18.03 1.75
CA VAL A 48 -3.88 -16.68 2.19
C VAL A 48 -3.14 -15.92 1.09
N ALA A 49 -2.19 -16.57 0.42
CA ALA A 49 -1.48 -15.98 -0.71
C ALA A 49 -2.42 -15.55 -1.84
N ASP A 50 -3.43 -16.36 -2.15
CA ASP A 50 -4.42 -16.05 -3.20
C ASP A 50 -5.32 -14.86 -2.82
N GLY A 51 -5.84 -14.84 -1.60
CA GLY A 51 -6.61 -13.71 -1.08
C GLY A 51 -5.80 -12.41 -1.09
N TRP A 52 -4.58 -12.47 -0.59
CA TRP A 52 -3.63 -11.34 -0.61
C TRP A 52 -3.34 -10.88 -2.04
N ASN A 53 -3.03 -11.82 -2.94
CA ASN A 53 -2.76 -11.55 -4.34
C ASN A 53 -3.93 -10.85 -5.04
N SER A 54 -5.16 -11.29 -4.78
CA SER A 54 -6.37 -10.72 -5.35
C SER A 54 -6.64 -9.32 -4.79
N PHE A 55 -6.56 -9.15 -3.46
CA PHE A 55 -6.82 -7.87 -2.79
C PHE A 55 -5.78 -6.81 -3.16
N LEU A 56 -4.49 -7.12 -3.02
CA LEU A 56 -3.42 -6.18 -3.39
C LEU A 56 -3.39 -5.89 -4.89
N GLY A 57 -3.78 -6.86 -5.71
CA GLY A 57 -3.98 -6.65 -7.14
C GLY A 57 -5.06 -5.61 -7.42
N ALA A 58 -6.20 -5.69 -6.72
CA ALA A 58 -7.27 -4.72 -6.86
C ALA A 58 -6.85 -3.32 -6.38
N VAL A 59 -6.31 -3.22 -5.16
CA VAL A 59 -5.88 -1.95 -4.55
C VAL A 59 -4.84 -1.22 -5.41
N ARG A 60 -3.87 -1.94 -5.98
CA ARG A 60 -2.75 -1.33 -6.69
C ARG A 60 -3.00 -1.05 -8.17
N THR A 61 -3.94 -1.74 -8.81
CA THR A 61 -4.08 -1.69 -10.27
C THR A 61 -5.51 -1.55 -10.80
N LYS A 62 -6.53 -1.59 -9.91
CA LYS A 62 -7.94 -1.57 -10.34
C LYS A 62 -8.77 -0.49 -9.65
N THR A 63 -8.18 0.31 -8.77
CA THR A 63 -8.82 1.47 -8.17
C THR A 63 -8.88 2.63 -9.17
N SER A 64 -9.80 3.56 -8.96
CA SER A 64 -9.90 4.80 -9.72
C SER A 64 -8.93 5.88 -9.24
N LEU A 65 -8.20 5.62 -8.15
CA LEU A 65 -7.29 6.60 -7.55
C LEU A 65 -6.16 6.99 -8.49
N PRO A 66 -5.89 8.28 -8.65
CA PRO A 66 -4.64 8.76 -9.27
C PRO A 66 -3.41 8.21 -8.54
N ASP A 67 -2.31 8.06 -9.29
CA ASP A 67 -1.08 7.47 -8.76
C ASP A 67 -0.50 8.28 -7.58
N ASP A 68 -0.54 9.61 -7.65
CA ASP A 68 -0.08 10.48 -6.55
C ASP A 68 -0.86 10.23 -5.26
N VAL A 69 -2.18 10.13 -5.33
CA VAL A 69 -3.06 9.86 -4.17
C VAL A 69 -2.74 8.50 -3.54
N ARG A 70 -2.71 7.45 -4.38
CA ARG A 70 -2.42 6.09 -3.92
C ARG A 70 -1.04 5.99 -3.29
N GLU A 71 -0.03 6.51 -3.97
CA GLU A 71 1.36 6.39 -3.53
C GLU A 71 1.67 7.27 -2.31
N VAL A 72 1.04 8.44 -2.16
CA VAL A 72 1.13 9.26 -0.94
C VAL A 72 0.58 8.50 0.27
N ALA A 73 -0.58 7.86 0.14
CA ALA A 73 -1.14 7.04 1.22
C ALA A 73 -0.18 5.90 1.61
N ILE A 74 0.33 5.13 0.63
CA ILE A 74 1.27 4.03 0.88
C ILE A 74 2.56 4.53 1.54
N CYS A 75 3.16 5.58 1.00
CA CYS A 75 4.38 6.18 1.54
C CYS A 75 4.19 6.63 2.99
N ARG A 76 3.03 7.23 3.29
CA ARG A 76 2.77 7.74 4.64
C ARG A 76 2.60 6.61 5.66
N VAL A 77 1.87 5.54 5.32
CA VAL A 77 1.81 4.32 6.15
C VAL A 77 3.20 3.75 6.38
N ALA A 78 4.02 3.67 5.32
CA ALA A 78 5.36 3.11 5.40
C ALA A 78 6.25 3.87 6.40
N VAL A 79 6.19 5.20 6.41
CA VAL A 79 6.97 6.04 7.35
C VAL A 79 6.49 5.86 8.79
N ILE A 80 5.18 5.90 9.03
CA ILE A 80 4.61 5.75 10.37
C ILE A 80 4.98 4.39 10.97
N ASN A 81 4.89 3.32 10.18
CA ASN A 81 5.18 1.96 10.58
C ASN A 81 6.67 1.59 10.48
N GLN A 82 7.53 2.54 10.09
CA GLN A 82 8.98 2.32 9.86
C GLN A 82 9.25 1.19 8.85
N ALA A 83 8.36 1.01 7.88
CA ALA A 83 8.42 0.00 6.84
C ALA A 83 9.28 0.51 5.65
N TRP A 84 10.59 0.64 5.87
CA TRP A 84 11.52 1.26 4.90
C TRP A 84 11.61 0.50 3.57
N TYR A 85 11.27 -0.77 3.56
CA TYR A 85 11.15 -1.54 2.32
C TYR A 85 10.00 -1.00 1.44
N GLU A 86 8.84 -0.74 2.03
CA GLU A 86 7.70 -0.15 1.31
C GLU A 86 8.03 1.28 0.84
N TRP A 87 8.63 2.11 1.72
CA TRP A 87 9.07 3.44 1.35
C TRP A 87 10.00 3.42 0.13
N ALA A 88 11.03 2.58 0.14
CA ALA A 88 12.01 2.50 -0.94
C ALA A 88 11.39 2.10 -2.29
N HIS A 89 10.28 1.35 -2.27
CA HIS A 89 9.58 0.93 -3.49
C HIS A 89 8.52 1.93 -3.94
N HIS A 90 7.91 2.67 -3.03
CA HIS A 90 6.76 3.52 -3.31
C HIS A 90 7.09 5.01 -3.46
N ALA A 91 8.12 5.53 -2.79
CA ALA A 91 8.54 6.93 -2.95
C ALA A 91 8.92 7.29 -4.41
N PRO A 92 9.65 6.43 -5.16
CA PRO A 92 9.87 6.68 -6.59
C PRO A 92 8.59 6.70 -7.43
N LEU A 93 7.58 5.91 -7.06
CA LEU A 93 6.28 5.89 -7.74
C LEU A 93 5.47 7.15 -7.43
N ALA A 94 5.48 7.61 -6.18
CA ALA A 94 4.88 8.89 -5.79
C ALA A 94 5.52 10.05 -6.56
N LYS A 95 6.85 10.05 -6.71
CA LYS A 95 7.56 11.04 -7.54
C LYS A 95 7.13 10.97 -9.01
N ALA A 96 7.03 9.78 -9.58
CA ALA A 96 6.55 9.58 -10.95
C ALA A 96 5.09 10.01 -11.12
N GLY A 97 4.25 9.88 -10.09
CA GLY A 97 2.88 10.36 -10.01
C GLY A 97 2.75 11.88 -9.85
N GLY A 98 3.86 12.60 -9.69
CA GLY A 98 3.87 14.07 -9.65
C GLY A 98 4.14 14.69 -8.27
N VAL A 99 4.41 13.88 -7.24
CA VAL A 99 4.81 14.41 -5.93
C VAL A 99 6.23 14.99 -6.02
N SER A 100 6.40 16.24 -5.60
CA SER A 100 7.70 16.93 -5.63
C SER A 100 8.70 16.31 -4.63
N GLU A 101 9.99 16.53 -4.86
CA GLU A 101 11.02 16.10 -3.90
C GLU A 101 10.83 16.73 -2.52
N ALA A 102 10.42 17.99 -2.47
CA ALA A 102 10.11 18.66 -1.21
C ALA A 102 8.87 18.05 -0.52
N GLY A 103 7.85 17.65 -1.30
CA GLY A 103 6.69 16.90 -0.80
C GLY A 103 7.10 15.54 -0.24
N LEU A 104 7.96 14.80 -0.93
CA LEU A 104 8.49 13.52 -0.43
C LEU A 104 9.29 13.69 0.86
N ALA A 105 10.17 14.69 0.92
CA ALA A 105 10.93 15.00 2.13
C ALA A 105 10.02 15.35 3.32
N LEU A 106 8.88 16.01 3.06
CA LEU A 106 7.87 16.25 4.07
C LEU A 106 7.20 14.94 4.52
N LEU A 107 6.79 14.07 3.56
CA LEU A 107 6.16 12.80 3.87
C LEU A 107 7.06 11.85 4.67
N GLU A 108 8.39 11.95 4.53
CA GLU A 108 9.37 11.13 5.23
C GLU A 108 9.51 11.47 6.71
N LEU A 109 9.00 12.62 7.15
CA LEU A 109 9.01 12.99 8.56
C LEU A 109 8.07 12.07 9.36
N PRO A 110 8.56 11.37 10.39
CA PRO A 110 7.69 10.52 11.23
C PRO A 110 6.56 11.29 11.90
N ASP A 111 6.84 12.51 12.32
CA ASP A 111 5.86 13.43 12.90
C ASP A 111 5.82 14.73 12.10
N LEU A 112 4.65 15.10 11.64
CA LEU A 112 4.43 16.32 10.89
C LEU A 112 4.27 17.55 11.80
N GLY A 113 4.13 17.35 13.13
CA GLY A 113 4.19 18.40 14.16
C GLY A 113 3.21 19.56 13.95
N GLY A 114 2.05 19.30 13.37
CA GLY A 114 1.09 20.35 13.03
C GLY A 114 1.51 21.23 11.85
N LYS A 115 2.54 20.84 11.11
CA LYS A 115 2.93 21.54 9.87
C LYS A 115 1.77 21.58 8.90
N ASN A 116 1.51 22.73 8.33
CA ASN A 116 0.62 22.86 7.19
C ASN A 116 1.45 22.61 5.93
N GLY A 117 1.27 21.45 5.32
CA GLY A 117 1.99 21.06 4.10
C GLY A 117 1.41 21.63 2.81
N SER A 118 0.45 22.56 2.90
CA SER A 118 -0.26 23.13 1.74
C SER A 118 0.65 23.80 0.70
N ASP A 119 1.85 24.20 1.08
CA ASP A 119 2.82 24.79 0.15
C ASP A 119 3.64 23.73 -0.63
N LEU A 120 3.69 22.50 -0.12
CA LEU A 120 4.49 21.39 -0.68
C LEU A 120 3.63 20.29 -1.28
N LEU A 121 2.41 20.15 -0.80
CA LEU A 121 1.40 19.20 -1.28
C LEU A 121 0.08 19.96 -1.52
N SER A 122 -0.68 19.56 -2.54
CA SER A 122 -2.03 20.11 -2.75
C SER A 122 -2.93 19.84 -1.54
N GLN A 123 -3.97 20.65 -1.35
CA GLN A 123 -4.97 20.42 -0.29
C GLN A 123 -5.59 19.02 -0.36
N LYS A 124 -5.80 18.52 -1.58
CA LYS A 124 -6.27 17.16 -1.84
C LYS A 124 -5.31 16.11 -1.27
N LEU A 125 -4.01 16.20 -1.57
CA LEU A 125 -3.00 15.27 -1.06
C LEU A 125 -2.79 15.42 0.45
N TRP A 126 -2.91 16.65 0.97
CA TRP A 126 -2.80 16.88 2.41
C TRP A 126 -3.95 16.22 3.17
N ALA A 127 -5.17 16.25 2.63
CA ALA A 127 -6.30 15.53 3.22
C ALA A 127 -6.07 14.02 3.27
N VAL A 128 -5.39 13.44 2.26
CA VAL A 128 -4.98 12.02 2.27
C VAL A 128 -3.95 11.76 3.36
N VAL A 129 -2.97 12.66 3.55
CA VAL A 129 -1.96 12.54 4.61
C VAL A 129 -2.61 12.56 5.99
N ASP A 130 -3.46 13.56 6.27
CA ASP A 130 -4.17 13.68 7.56
C ASP A 130 -5.01 12.42 7.85
N TYR A 131 -5.73 11.93 6.83
CA TYR A 131 -6.55 10.72 6.94
C TYR A 131 -5.70 9.47 7.19
N THR A 132 -4.61 9.32 6.45
CA THR A 132 -3.69 8.18 6.59
C THR A 132 -3.03 8.17 7.97
N ASP A 133 -2.58 9.33 8.45
CA ASP A 133 -2.00 9.46 9.80
C ASP A 133 -2.99 9.03 10.89
N ALA A 134 -4.23 9.53 10.82
CA ALA A 134 -5.26 9.18 11.78
C ALA A 134 -5.59 7.68 11.76
N MET A 135 -5.77 7.09 10.57
CA MET A 135 -6.03 5.66 10.44
C MET A 135 -4.88 4.80 10.95
N THR A 136 -3.64 5.19 10.64
CA THR A 136 -2.47 4.34 10.96
C THR A 136 -2.08 4.44 12.43
N ARG A 137 -2.23 5.62 13.05
CA ARG A 137 -1.83 5.86 14.45
C ARG A 137 -2.93 5.52 15.44
N ASP A 138 -4.14 5.98 15.16
CA ASP A 138 -5.23 6.00 16.13
C ASP A 138 -6.32 4.98 15.81
N VAL A 139 -6.33 4.42 14.59
CA VAL A 139 -7.39 3.56 14.04
C VAL A 139 -8.74 4.27 13.95
N ALA A 140 -8.87 5.43 14.57
CA ALA A 140 -10.07 6.25 14.63
C ALA A 140 -9.85 7.58 13.91
N VAL A 141 -10.68 7.86 12.92
CA VAL A 141 -10.65 9.11 12.15
C VAL A 141 -11.71 10.07 12.70
N LYS A 142 -11.29 11.26 13.16
CA LYS A 142 -12.20 12.31 13.63
C LYS A 142 -13.03 12.88 12.48
N ASP A 143 -14.28 13.26 12.74
CA ASP A 143 -15.21 13.80 11.74
C ASP A 143 -14.63 14.97 10.94
N GLY A 144 -13.85 15.84 11.56
CA GLY A 144 -13.21 16.96 10.87
C GLY A 144 -12.15 16.54 9.86
N ILE A 145 -11.40 15.45 10.11
CA ILE A 145 -10.44 14.86 9.16
C ILE A 145 -11.20 14.19 8.03
N PHE A 146 -12.21 13.38 8.36
CA PHE A 146 -13.05 12.72 7.40
C PHE A 146 -13.78 13.72 6.49
N GLY A 147 -14.31 14.81 7.07
CA GLY A 147 -14.95 15.89 6.32
C GLY A 147 -14.04 16.51 5.25
N LYS A 148 -12.79 16.83 5.61
CA LYS A 148 -11.80 17.35 4.67
C LYS A 148 -11.50 16.36 3.53
N LEU A 149 -11.41 15.06 3.82
CA LEU A 149 -11.23 14.05 2.78
C LEU A 149 -12.42 14.05 1.82
N ARG A 150 -13.65 14.14 2.34
CA ARG A 150 -14.90 14.16 1.56
C ARG A 150 -15.05 15.40 0.66
N GLU A 151 -14.37 16.51 0.96
CA GLU A 151 -14.36 17.70 0.09
C GLU A 151 -13.65 17.43 -1.24
N HIS A 152 -12.76 16.44 -1.29
CA HIS A 152 -11.92 16.16 -2.46
C HIS A 152 -12.19 14.84 -3.15
N PHE A 153 -12.88 13.90 -2.49
CA PHE A 153 -13.04 12.52 -2.94
C PHE A 153 -14.49 12.05 -2.90
N SER A 154 -14.90 11.30 -3.92
CA SER A 154 -16.16 10.58 -3.98
C SER A 154 -16.21 9.46 -2.93
N GLU A 155 -17.39 8.88 -2.72
CA GLU A 155 -17.56 7.74 -1.82
C GLU A 155 -16.73 6.53 -2.24
N GLN A 156 -16.67 6.26 -3.54
CA GLN A 156 -15.82 5.21 -4.09
C GLN A 156 -14.35 5.46 -3.76
N GLU A 157 -13.83 6.65 -4.06
CA GLU A 157 -12.43 7.00 -3.80
C GLU A 157 -12.08 6.94 -2.31
N VAL A 158 -13.00 7.35 -1.42
CA VAL A 158 -12.81 7.22 0.03
C VAL A 158 -12.67 5.75 0.45
N VAL A 159 -13.51 4.85 -0.09
CA VAL A 159 -13.38 3.41 0.15
C VAL A 159 -12.05 2.89 -0.38
N GLU A 160 -11.63 3.32 -1.56
CA GLU A 160 -10.37 2.91 -2.18
C GLU A 160 -9.15 3.42 -1.40
N ILE A 161 -9.17 4.67 -0.89
CA ILE A 161 -8.13 5.21 0.00
C ILE A 161 -8.09 4.41 1.30
N THR A 162 -9.25 4.16 1.92
CA THR A 162 -9.35 3.37 3.15
C THR A 162 -8.78 1.96 2.96
N ALA A 163 -9.15 1.30 1.86
CA ALA A 163 -8.62 -0.03 1.52
C ALA A 163 -7.11 0.00 1.30
N THR A 164 -6.60 1.05 0.63
CA THR A 164 -5.16 1.23 0.38
C THR A 164 -4.39 1.36 1.69
N VAL A 165 -4.81 2.25 2.59
CA VAL A 165 -4.18 2.44 3.91
C VAL A 165 -4.21 1.14 4.69
N SER A 166 -5.37 0.48 4.79
CA SER A 166 -5.54 -0.78 5.55
C SER A 166 -4.72 -1.94 5.00
N ALA A 167 -4.50 -1.98 3.67
CA ALA A 167 -3.73 -3.04 3.02
C ALA A 167 -2.23 -2.95 3.26
N ILE A 168 -1.74 -1.77 3.63
CA ILE A 168 -0.30 -1.48 3.86
C ILE A 168 0.02 -1.45 5.36
N CYS A 169 -0.96 -1.17 6.22
CA CYS A 169 -0.82 -1.32 7.67
C CYS A 169 -0.58 -2.77 8.07
#